data_ddd5f6d878aa845703253a3f74eabe8f
#
_entry.id   ddd5f6d878aa845703253a3f74eabe8f
#
_cell.length_a   1.000
_cell.length_b   1.000
_cell.length_c   1.000
_cell.angle_alpha   90.00
_cell.angle_beta   90.00
_cell.angle_gamma   90.00
#
_symmetry.space_group_name_H-M   'P 1'
#
loop_
_entity.id
_entity.type
_entity.pdbx_description
1 polymer ?
#
loop_
_entity_poly.entity_id
_entity_poly.type
_entity_poly.pdbx_seq_one_letter_code
_entity_poly.pdbx_strand_id
1 'polypeptide(L)'
;MKKSLLFLAVACLAASACSDPEKEQLRKTTIPTYDTSTGRLKELTFDQNKNGTIDTWTEMDAARPVLTRMDRNEDGKLDRWEYYNTDGKLEKVGFSRRDEGKPDAWAFAGAEGKIERIEISSSSDVNKIDRWEHYDATGLVRAEEDTNADGTPDKWETYASGAVTSASFDENNDGRPDRRLTYKGGALVLIETEPDAAGNFAKRVEPR
;
A
#
# COMPACT_ATOMS: atom_id res chain seq x y z
N MET A 1 -39.13 22.25 -71.95
CA MET A 1 -39.00 21.11 -71.03
C MET A 1 -37.51 21.00 -70.64
N LYS A 2 -37.13 21.54 -69.48
CA LYS A 2 -35.74 21.46 -68.91
C LYS A 2 -35.72 20.44 -67.80
N LYS A 3 -34.97 19.38 -67.99
CA LYS A 3 -34.71 18.33 -66.96
C LYS A 3 -33.54 18.79 -66.09
N SER A 4 -33.82 19.11 -64.82
CA SER A 4 -32.77 19.35 -63.80
C SER A 4 -32.25 17.99 -63.26
N LEU A 5 -30.96 17.77 -63.43
CA LEU A 5 -30.24 16.67 -62.77
C LEU A 5 -29.86 17.12 -61.36
N LEU A 6 -30.38 16.40 -60.38
CA LEU A 6 -30.02 16.56 -58.95
C LEU A 6 -28.78 15.70 -58.66
N PHE A 7 -27.64 16.34 -58.42
CA PHE A 7 -26.41 15.66 -57.94
C PHE A 7 -26.52 15.44 -56.45
N LEU A 8 -26.61 14.19 -56.04
CA LEU A 8 -26.56 13.79 -54.63
C LEU A 8 -25.06 13.64 -54.23
N ALA A 9 -24.56 14.63 -53.48
CA ALA A 9 -23.20 14.56 -52.91
C ALA A 9 -23.24 13.69 -51.68
N VAL A 10 -22.66 12.50 -51.78
CA VAL A 10 -22.39 11.61 -50.61
C VAL A 10 -21.16 12.16 -49.89
N ALA A 11 -21.38 12.82 -48.75
CA ALA A 11 -20.30 13.21 -47.85
C ALA A 11 -19.84 11.96 -47.06
N CYS A 12 -18.70 11.40 -47.42
CA CYS A 12 -18.00 10.43 -46.61
C CYS A 12 -17.48 11.12 -45.33
N LEU A 13 -18.18 10.95 -44.24
CA LEU A 13 -17.64 11.23 -42.91
C LEU A 13 -16.54 10.22 -42.63
N ALA A 14 -15.31 10.60 -42.84
CA ALA A 14 -14.14 9.90 -42.31
C ALA A 14 -14.15 10.10 -40.79
N ALA A 15 -14.65 9.13 -40.03
CA ALA A 15 -14.46 9.05 -38.59
C ALA A 15 -12.96 8.87 -38.33
N SER A 16 -12.24 9.97 -38.08
CA SER A 16 -10.89 9.92 -37.53
C SER A 16 -11.02 9.34 -36.14
N ALA A 17 -10.74 8.04 -36.02
CA ALA A 17 -10.48 7.42 -34.72
C ALA A 17 -9.19 8.08 -34.19
N CYS A 18 -9.34 9.13 -33.37
CA CYS A 18 -8.23 9.61 -32.56
C CYS A 18 -7.83 8.49 -31.63
N SER A 19 -6.82 7.71 -32.01
CA SER A 19 -6.15 6.80 -31.10
C SER A 19 -5.45 7.70 -30.07
N ASP A 20 -5.77 7.48 -28.79
CA ASP A 20 -5.09 8.10 -27.67
C ASP A 20 -3.61 7.69 -27.76
N PRO A 21 -2.65 8.61 -27.98
CA PRO A 21 -1.25 8.26 -28.21
C PRO A 21 -0.63 7.55 -26.98
N GLU A 22 -1.17 7.78 -25.79
CA GLU A 22 -0.74 7.13 -24.56
C GLU A 22 -1.16 5.65 -24.55
N LYS A 23 -2.39 5.34 -24.99
CA LYS A 23 -2.86 3.96 -25.15
C LYS A 23 -2.12 3.20 -26.25
N GLU A 24 -1.77 3.88 -27.35
CA GLU A 24 -0.99 3.29 -28.43
C GLU A 24 0.42 2.94 -27.97
N GLN A 25 1.04 3.78 -27.16
CA GLN A 25 2.37 3.55 -26.60
C GLN A 25 2.36 2.44 -25.54
N LEU A 26 1.32 2.40 -24.68
CA LEU A 26 1.12 1.33 -23.70
C LEU A 26 1.02 -0.04 -24.39
N ARG A 27 0.29 -0.13 -25.51
CA ARG A 27 0.20 -1.36 -26.32
C ARG A 27 1.53 -1.83 -26.90
N LYS A 28 2.45 -0.91 -27.20
CA LYS A 28 3.78 -1.25 -27.76
C LYS A 28 4.76 -1.74 -26.69
N THR A 29 4.58 -1.31 -25.45
CA THR A 29 5.46 -1.66 -24.33
C THR A 29 4.93 -2.80 -23.48
N THR A 30 3.68 -3.26 -23.69
CA THR A 30 3.07 -4.36 -22.95
C THR A 30 3.16 -5.66 -23.74
N ILE A 31 3.77 -6.68 -23.15
CA ILE A 31 3.96 -7.99 -23.74
C ILE A 31 3.03 -9.00 -23.05
N PRO A 32 2.00 -9.53 -23.74
CA PRO A 32 1.13 -10.56 -23.19
C PRO A 32 1.76 -11.95 -23.32
N THR A 33 1.65 -12.76 -22.27
CA THR A 33 1.94 -14.18 -22.25
C THR A 33 0.66 -14.97 -22.03
N TYR A 34 0.45 -16.02 -22.83
CA TYR A 34 -0.76 -16.85 -22.76
C TYR A 34 -0.41 -18.25 -22.25
N ASP A 35 -1.34 -18.84 -21.50
CA ASP A 35 -1.28 -20.25 -21.14
C ASP A 35 -1.44 -21.12 -22.40
N THR A 36 -0.48 -21.99 -22.65
CA THR A 36 -0.42 -22.79 -23.87
C THR A 36 -1.50 -23.86 -23.95
N SER A 37 -2.06 -24.28 -22.82
CA SER A 37 -3.07 -25.34 -22.75
C SER A 37 -4.49 -24.80 -22.92
N THR A 38 -4.76 -23.59 -22.39
CA THR A 38 -6.08 -22.98 -22.35
C THR A 38 -6.26 -21.80 -23.30
N GLY A 39 -5.16 -21.23 -23.81
CA GLY A 39 -5.16 -20.00 -24.61
C GLY A 39 -5.54 -18.74 -23.83
N ARG A 40 -5.64 -18.81 -22.49
CA ARG A 40 -6.00 -17.67 -21.65
C ARG A 40 -4.80 -16.79 -21.37
N LEU A 41 -5.02 -15.49 -21.25
CA LEU A 41 -4.00 -14.54 -20.80
C LEU A 41 -3.52 -14.93 -19.40
N LYS A 42 -2.23 -15.13 -19.25
CA LYS A 42 -1.57 -15.56 -18.02
C LYS A 42 -0.81 -14.43 -17.35
N GLU A 43 -0.07 -13.64 -18.13
CA GLU A 43 0.77 -12.57 -17.62
C GLU A 43 0.87 -11.43 -18.63
N LEU A 44 0.95 -10.21 -18.10
CA LEU A 44 1.35 -9.02 -18.83
C LEU A 44 2.67 -8.52 -18.25
N THR A 45 3.66 -8.28 -19.12
CA THR A 45 4.91 -7.63 -18.72
C THR A 45 5.04 -6.30 -19.43
N PHE A 46 5.58 -5.29 -18.76
CA PHE A 46 5.82 -3.99 -19.38
C PHE A 46 6.96 -3.22 -18.71
N ASP A 47 7.46 -2.24 -19.41
CA ASP A 47 8.44 -1.26 -19.02
C ASP A 47 7.69 0.02 -18.63
N GLN A 48 7.53 0.27 -17.31
CA GLN A 48 6.75 1.37 -16.78
C GLN A 48 7.43 2.72 -16.99
N ASN A 49 8.75 2.76 -16.84
CA ASN A 49 9.53 3.99 -16.95
C ASN A 49 10.02 4.28 -18.39
N LYS A 50 9.82 3.33 -19.32
CA LYS A 50 10.13 3.43 -20.77
C LYS A 50 11.63 3.55 -21.07
N ASN A 51 12.47 2.89 -20.30
CA ASN A 51 13.92 2.87 -20.51
C ASN A 51 14.42 1.68 -21.34
N GLY A 52 13.53 0.74 -21.68
CA GLY A 52 13.84 -0.46 -22.46
C GLY A 52 13.98 -1.73 -21.62
N THR A 53 13.91 -1.63 -20.29
CA THR A 53 13.96 -2.76 -19.36
C THR A 53 12.55 -3.08 -18.85
N ILE A 54 12.18 -4.36 -18.80
CA ILE A 54 10.93 -4.78 -18.18
C ILE A 54 11.08 -4.68 -16.66
N ASP A 55 10.23 -3.89 -16.03
CA ASP A 55 10.22 -3.62 -14.59
C ASP A 55 8.93 -4.04 -13.89
N THR A 56 7.91 -4.49 -14.64
CA THR A 56 6.58 -4.80 -14.12
C THR A 56 6.03 -6.08 -14.73
N TRP A 57 5.50 -6.97 -13.87
CA TRP A 57 4.88 -8.26 -14.22
C TRP A 57 3.52 -8.38 -13.55
N THR A 58 2.46 -8.54 -14.33
CA THR A 58 1.10 -8.71 -13.81
C THR A 58 0.57 -10.09 -14.16
N GLU A 59 0.33 -10.91 -13.14
CA GLU A 59 -0.36 -12.19 -13.28
C GLU A 59 -1.86 -11.95 -13.51
N MET A 60 -2.43 -12.70 -14.46
CA MET A 60 -3.80 -12.54 -14.89
C MET A 60 -4.62 -13.82 -14.68
N ASP A 61 -5.86 -13.66 -14.24
CA ASP A 61 -6.90 -14.67 -14.32
C ASP A 61 -7.93 -14.20 -15.35
N ALA A 62 -7.79 -14.69 -16.58
CA ALA A 62 -8.49 -14.20 -17.76
C ALA A 62 -8.24 -12.68 -18.01
N ALA A 63 -9.23 -11.83 -17.78
CA ALA A 63 -9.12 -10.38 -17.96
C ALA A 63 -8.88 -9.63 -16.63
N ARG A 64 -8.73 -10.35 -15.52
CA ARG A 64 -8.61 -9.79 -14.18
C ARG A 64 -7.17 -9.89 -13.67
N PRO A 65 -6.56 -8.80 -13.17
CA PRO A 65 -5.27 -8.89 -12.48
C PRO A 65 -5.44 -9.65 -11.15
N VAL A 66 -4.42 -10.43 -10.78
CA VAL A 66 -4.35 -11.17 -9.52
C VAL A 66 -3.21 -10.63 -8.66
N LEU A 67 -2.04 -10.45 -9.28
CA LEU A 67 -0.84 -9.98 -8.62
C LEU A 67 0.00 -9.17 -9.61
N THR A 68 0.39 -7.97 -9.24
CA THR A 68 1.42 -7.21 -9.96
C THR A 68 2.69 -7.17 -9.12
N ARG A 69 3.83 -7.46 -9.73
CA ARG A 69 5.17 -7.38 -9.14
C ARG A 69 5.96 -6.32 -9.88
N MET A 70 6.76 -5.54 -9.16
CA MET A 70 7.54 -4.44 -9.71
C MET A 70 8.95 -4.43 -9.14
N ASP A 71 9.92 -4.20 -10.01
CA ASP A 71 11.33 -3.89 -9.71
C ASP A 71 11.56 -2.46 -10.24
N ARG A 72 11.28 -1.46 -9.41
CA ARG A 72 11.25 -0.05 -9.83
C ARG A 72 12.63 0.58 -9.95
N ASN A 73 13.59 0.07 -9.18
CA ASN A 73 14.97 0.56 -9.18
C ASN A 73 15.85 -0.26 -10.15
N GLU A 74 15.30 -1.36 -10.72
CA GLU A 74 15.94 -2.24 -11.71
C GLU A 74 17.26 -2.86 -11.22
N ASP A 75 17.33 -3.18 -9.93
CA ASP A 75 18.48 -3.85 -9.33
C ASP A 75 18.39 -5.39 -9.40
N GLY A 76 17.30 -5.93 -9.96
CA GLY A 76 17.02 -7.35 -10.08
C GLY A 76 16.27 -7.93 -8.89
N LYS A 77 15.83 -7.08 -7.93
CA LYS A 77 14.99 -7.47 -6.81
C LYS A 77 13.65 -6.76 -6.91
N LEU A 78 12.60 -7.43 -6.46
CA LEU A 78 11.28 -6.83 -6.45
C LEU A 78 11.13 -5.86 -5.27
N ASP A 79 10.55 -4.67 -5.55
CA ASP A 79 10.29 -3.61 -4.57
C ASP A 79 8.86 -3.61 -4.06
N ARG A 80 7.92 -4.05 -4.94
CA ARG A 80 6.50 -3.86 -4.70
C ARG A 80 5.67 -5.01 -5.25
N TRP A 81 4.61 -5.37 -4.52
CA TRP A 81 3.59 -6.36 -4.88
C TRP A 81 2.20 -5.77 -4.69
N GLU A 82 1.35 -5.83 -5.71
CA GLU A 82 -0.05 -5.39 -5.64
C GLU A 82 -0.96 -6.60 -5.78
N TYR A 83 -1.74 -6.89 -4.75
CA TYR A 83 -2.67 -8.01 -4.71
C TYR A 83 -4.08 -7.51 -4.99
N TYR A 84 -4.79 -8.20 -5.87
CA TYR A 84 -6.14 -7.83 -6.27
C TYR A 84 -7.15 -8.89 -5.84
N ASN A 85 -8.30 -8.43 -5.36
CA ASN A 85 -9.39 -9.32 -4.99
C ASN A 85 -10.15 -9.88 -6.22
N THR A 86 -11.18 -10.70 -5.97
CA THR A 86 -11.99 -11.31 -7.04
C THR A 86 -12.74 -10.31 -7.92
N ASP A 87 -12.96 -9.09 -7.43
CA ASP A 87 -13.58 -8.00 -8.20
C ASP A 87 -12.54 -7.18 -9.00
N GLY A 88 -11.25 -7.53 -8.95
CA GLY A 88 -10.17 -6.81 -9.59
C GLY A 88 -9.80 -5.50 -8.90
N LYS A 89 -10.22 -5.31 -7.65
CA LYS A 89 -9.85 -4.14 -6.84
C LYS A 89 -8.59 -4.44 -6.03
N LEU A 90 -7.74 -3.44 -5.89
CA LEU A 90 -6.55 -3.52 -5.05
C LEU A 90 -6.95 -3.82 -3.59
N GLU A 91 -6.43 -4.90 -3.04
CA GLU A 91 -6.71 -5.38 -1.67
C GLU A 91 -5.58 -4.99 -0.72
N LYS A 92 -4.34 -5.29 -1.11
CA LYS A 92 -3.16 -4.94 -0.33
C LYS A 92 -1.94 -4.73 -1.21
N VAL A 93 -0.99 -4.01 -0.67
CA VAL A 93 0.31 -3.75 -1.32
C VAL A 93 1.44 -4.18 -0.40
N GLY A 94 2.33 -5.05 -0.90
CA GLY A 94 3.58 -5.40 -0.25
C GLY A 94 4.71 -4.48 -0.68
N PHE A 95 5.64 -4.18 0.21
CA PHE A 95 6.84 -3.37 -0.04
C PHE A 95 8.07 -4.07 0.51
N SER A 96 9.18 -4.03 -0.24
CA SER A 96 10.52 -4.41 0.23
C SER A 96 11.23 -3.16 0.74
N ARG A 97 11.07 -2.84 2.04
CA ARG A 97 11.68 -1.66 2.66
C ARG A 97 13.20 -1.81 2.83
N ARG A 98 13.65 -3.05 3.01
CA ARG A 98 15.06 -3.42 3.17
C ARG A 98 15.76 -3.78 1.87
N ASP A 99 15.04 -3.69 0.74
CA ASP A 99 15.56 -4.04 -0.59
C ASP A 99 16.11 -5.49 -0.66
N GLU A 100 15.37 -6.42 -0.07
CA GLU A 100 15.70 -7.85 -0.06
C GLU A 100 14.96 -8.68 -1.11
N GLY A 101 14.15 -8.04 -1.97
CA GLY A 101 13.36 -8.71 -3.01
C GLY A 101 12.17 -9.52 -2.48
N LYS A 102 11.76 -9.26 -1.25
CA LYS A 102 10.58 -9.84 -0.58
C LYS A 102 9.88 -8.79 0.27
N PRO A 103 8.55 -8.83 0.41
CA PRO A 103 7.83 -7.82 1.18
C PRO A 103 8.12 -7.95 2.68
N ASP A 104 8.46 -6.84 3.33
CA ASP A 104 8.61 -6.70 4.78
C ASP A 104 7.66 -5.66 5.37
N ALA A 105 6.76 -5.10 4.55
CA ALA A 105 5.65 -4.30 4.97
C ALA A 105 4.46 -4.49 4.04
N TRP A 106 3.24 -4.39 4.58
CA TRP A 106 1.99 -4.56 3.84
C TRP A 106 1.02 -3.42 4.17
N ALA A 107 0.60 -2.67 3.16
CA ALA A 107 -0.47 -1.69 3.27
C ALA A 107 -1.80 -2.32 2.83
N PHE A 108 -2.85 -2.14 3.62
CA PHE A 108 -4.20 -2.61 3.36
C PHE A 108 -5.08 -1.41 3.04
N ALA A 109 -5.82 -1.52 1.94
CA ALA A 109 -6.77 -0.50 1.53
C ALA A 109 -8.15 -0.80 2.13
N GLY A 110 -8.79 0.25 2.65
CA GLY A 110 -10.19 0.20 3.06
C GLY A 110 -11.17 0.33 1.89
N ALA A 111 -12.44 0.44 2.23
CA ALA A 111 -13.54 0.45 1.25
C ALA A 111 -13.43 1.56 0.20
N GLU A 112 -12.82 2.69 0.52
CA GLU A 112 -12.63 3.84 -0.38
C GLU A 112 -11.29 3.78 -1.17
N GLY A 113 -10.53 2.68 -1.04
CA GLY A 113 -9.21 2.55 -1.67
C GLY A 113 -8.10 3.36 -0.99
N LYS A 114 -8.36 3.96 0.16
CA LYS A 114 -7.36 4.63 1.01
C LYS A 114 -6.71 3.62 1.94
N ILE A 115 -5.44 3.84 2.28
CA ILE A 115 -4.75 3.01 3.27
C ILE A 115 -5.42 3.20 4.63
N GLU A 116 -5.83 2.10 5.25
CA GLU A 116 -6.37 2.06 6.61
C GLU A 116 -5.39 1.43 7.62
N ARG A 117 -4.52 0.53 7.15
CA ARG A 117 -3.56 -0.17 8.00
C ARG A 117 -2.28 -0.49 7.24
N ILE A 118 -1.15 -0.38 7.95
CA ILE A 118 0.14 -0.92 7.50
C ILE A 118 0.65 -1.89 8.57
N GLU A 119 1.08 -3.07 8.12
CA GLU A 119 1.76 -4.08 8.93
C GLU A 119 3.23 -4.10 8.53
N ILE A 120 4.13 -4.15 9.50
CA ILE A 120 5.57 -4.06 9.28
C ILE A 120 6.26 -5.20 10.01
N SER A 121 7.24 -5.83 9.34
CA SER A 121 8.22 -6.70 9.96
C SER A 121 9.57 -6.00 10.01
N SER A 122 10.07 -5.72 11.21
CA SER A 122 11.40 -5.16 11.42
C SER A 122 12.48 -6.25 11.51
N SER A 123 12.07 -7.52 11.73
CA SER A 123 12.96 -8.66 11.84
C SER A 123 13.37 -9.21 10.47
N SER A 124 14.36 -10.12 10.45
CA SER A 124 14.74 -10.86 9.23
C SER A 124 13.66 -11.86 8.78
N ASP A 125 12.80 -12.31 9.69
CA ASP A 125 11.62 -13.11 9.36
C ASP A 125 10.46 -12.19 8.95
N VAL A 126 10.27 -12.01 7.65
CA VAL A 126 9.24 -11.16 7.09
C VAL A 126 7.81 -11.59 7.44
N ASN A 127 7.60 -12.82 7.90
CA ASN A 127 6.28 -13.30 8.33
C ASN A 127 5.96 -12.89 9.77
N LYS A 128 6.96 -12.41 10.53
CA LYS A 128 6.78 -11.94 11.89
C LYS A 128 6.50 -10.44 11.89
N ILE A 129 5.22 -10.08 11.90
CA ILE A 129 4.80 -8.68 12.04
C ILE A 129 5.05 -8.26 13.48
N ASP A 130 5.73 -7.12 13.65
CA ASP A 130 6.08 -6.54 14.95
C ASP A 130 5.62 -5.08 15.10
N ARG A 131 5.02 -4.48 14.04
CA ARG A 131 4.42 -3.15 14.12
C ARG A 131 3.16 -3.05 13.27
N TRP A 132 2.10 -2.46 13.82
CA TRP A 132 0.81 -2.20 13.18
C TRP A 132 0.51 -0.71 13.24
N GLU A 133 0.31 -0.08 12.09
CA GLU A 133 -0.03 1.33 11.96
C GLU A 133 -1.45 1.48 11.44
N HIS A 134 -2.24 2.37 12.04
CA HIS A 134 -3.63 2.62 11.68
C HIS A 134 -3.79 4.05 11.20
N TYR A 135 -4.47 4.20 10.08
CA TYR A 135 -4.64 5.45 9.36
C TYR A 135 -6.11 5.82 9.23
N ASP A 136 -6.40 7.11 9.25
CA ASP A 136 -7.67 7.69 8.86
C ASP A 136 -7.47 8.79 7.80
N ALA A 137 -8.52 9.59 7.56
CA ALA A 137 -8.46 10.69 6.57
C ALA A 137 -7.41 11.77 6.93
N THR A 138 -6.94 11.82 8.17
CA THR A 138 -5.95 12.81 8.67
C THR A 138 -4.52 12.26 8.65
N GLY A 139 -4.33 10.98 8.37
CA GLY A 139 -3.05 10.28 8.34
C GLY A 139 -2.92 9.21 9.41
N LEU A 140 -1.68 8.95 9.87
CA LEU A 140 -1.41 8.02 10.97
C LEU A 140 -2.04 8.53 12.27
N VAL A 141 -2.90 7.70 12.90
CA VAL A 141 -3.58 8.04 14.15
C VAL A 141 -3.14 7.18 15.33
N ARG A 142 -2.72 5.94 15.08
CA ARG A 142 -2.29 4.99 16.10
C ARG A 142 -1.26 4.02 15.55
N ALA A 143 -0.31 3.62 16.40
CA ALA A 143 0.57 2.49 16.13
C ALA A 143 0.67 1.57 17.36
N GLU A 144 0.89 0.30 17.11
CA GLU A 144 1.16 -0.75 18.09
C GLU A 144 2.47 -1.42 17.70
N GLU A 145 3.27 -1.84 18.68
CA GLU A 145 4.57 -2.46 18.44
C GLU A 145 4.83 -3.56 19.46
N ASP A 146 5.29 -4.72 18.98
CA ASP A 146 5.80 -5.83 19.76
C ASP A 146 7.32 -5.68 19.84
N THR A 147 7.82 -4.99 20.89
CA THR A 147 9.24 -4.64 21.02
C THR A 147 10.09 -5.78 21.58
N ASN A 148 9.45 -6.72 22.29
CA ASN A 148 10.11 -7.87 22.92
C ASN A 148 10.03 -9.14 22.06
N ALA A 149 9.28 -9.12 20.96
CA ALA A 149 9.10 -10.18 19.99
C ALA A 149 8.37 -11.44 20.54
N ASP A 150 7.46 -11.26 21.51
CA ASP A 150 6.68 -12.36 22.08
C ASP A 150 5.36 -12.64 21.32
N GLY A 151 4.98 -11.77 20.37
CA GLY A 151 3.80 -11.87 19.51
C GLY A 151 2.63 -11.03 19.99
N THR A 152 2.79 -10.25 21.06
CA THR A 152 1.80 -9.31 21.57
C THR A 152 2.37 -7.90 21.62
N PRO A 153 1.60 -6.84 21.23
CA PRO A 153 2.06 -5.47 21.36
C PRO A 153 2.31 -5.10 22.84
N ASP A 154 3.48 -4.50 23.09
CA ASP A 154 3.89 -3.97 24.39
C ASP A 154 4.13 -2.45 24.37
N LYS A 155 3.97 -1.82 23.19
CA LYS A 155 4.05 -0.38 23.02
C LYS A 155 2.90 0.13 22.16
N TRP A 156 2.25 1.21 22.59
CA TRP A 156 1.16 1.86 21.87
C TRP A 156 1.46 3.34 21.71
N GLU A 157 1.26 3.86 20.51
CA GLU A 157 1.46 5.27 20.17
C GLU A 157 0.18 5.87 19.61
N THR A 158 -0.13 7.12 19.95
CA THR A 158 -1.18 7.91 19.31
C THR A 158 -0.58 9.13 18.63
N TYR A 159 -1.22 9.54 17.54
CA TYR A 159 -0.75 10.62 16.69
C TYR A 159 -1.86 11.63 16.41
N ALA A 160 -1.46 12.89 16.23
CA ALA A 160 -2.31 13.95 15.71
C ALA A 160 -1.48 14.85 14.79
N SER A 161 -2.00 15.15 13.59
CA SER A 161 -1.33 15.99 12.60
C SER A 161 0.11 15.52 12.27
N GLY A 162 0.32 14.19 12.22
CA GLY A 162 1.63 13.59 11.92
C GLY A 162 2.65 13.60 13.06
N ALA A 163 2.28 14.07 14.25
CA ALA A 163 3.15 14.07 15.42
C ALA A 163 2.61 13.12 16.50
N VAL A 164 3.53 12.44 17.22
CA VAL A 164 3.17 11.62 18.39
C VAL A 164 2.60 12.50 19.48
N THR A 165 1.48 12.09 20.05
CA THR A 165 0.82 12.77 21.18
C THR A 165 0.92 11.99 22.48
N SER A 166 0.96 10.65 22.40
CA SER A 166 1.29 9.81 23.53
C SER A 166 2.02 8.54 23.10
N ALA A 167 2.80 7.96 24.04
CA ALA A 167 3.37 6.63 23.94
C ALA A 167 3.16 5.90 25.27
N SER A 168 2.63 4.69 25.23
CA SER A 168 2.39 3.85 26.41
C SER A 168 3.21 2.56 26.27
N PHE A 169 3.65 2.01 27.39
CA PHE A 169 4.53 0.83 27.45
C PHE A 169 4.03 -0.13 28.53
N ASP A 170 3.95 -1.41 28.17
CA ASP A 170 3.76 -2.54 29.04
C ASP A 170 5.15 -3.12 29.34
N GLU A 171 5.67 -2.84 30.53
CA GLU A 171 7.04 -3.25 30.91
C GLU A 171 7.06 -4.61 31.61
N ASN A 172 5.90 -5.08 32.07
CA ASN A 172 5.75 -6.34 32.80
C ASN A 172 5.08 -7.46 31.98
N ASN A 173 4.63 -7.16 30.75
CA ASN A 173 3.94 -8.05 29.81
C ASN A 173 2.61 -8.62 30.37
N ASP A 174 1.84 -7.81 31.09
CA ASP A 174 0.50 -8.20 31.56
C ASP A 174 -0.64 -7.76 30.63
N GLY A 175 -0.31 -7.12 29.50
CA GLY A 175 -1.23 -6.60 28.49
C GLY A 175 -1.78 -5.21 28.84
N ARG A 176 -1.20 -4.48 29.81
CA ARG A 176 -1.62 -3.17 30.25
C ARG A 176 -0.42 -2.21 30.36
N PRO A 177 -0.58 -0.93 30.00
CA PRO A 177 0.51 0.03 30.15
C PRO A 177 0.91 0.26 31.61
N ASP A 178 2.19 0.07 31.93
CA ASP A 178 2.82 0.47 33.19
C ASP A 178 3.27 1.92 33.18
N ARG A 179 3.55 2.47 32.01
CA ARG A 179 4.03 3.83 31.82
C ARG A 179 3.39 4.49 30.61
N ARG A 180 3.08 5.77 30.76
CA ARG A 180 2.63 6.61 29.64
C ARG A 180 3.41 7.92 29.58
N LEU A 181 3.81 8.27 28.36
CA LEU A 181 4.44 9.53 28.00
C LEU A 181 3.47 10.37 27.19
N THR A 182 3.31 11.65 27.53
CA THR A 182 2.48 12.60 26.77
C THR A 182 3.35 13.69 26.19
N TYR A 183 3.11 13.99 24.90
CA TYR A 183 3.85 14.98 24.13
C TYR A 183 2.96 16.13 23.69
N LYS A 184 3.55 17.33 23.64
CA LYS A 184 2.89 18.52 23.11
C LYS A 184 3.90 19.31 22.25
N GLY A 185 3.58 19.49 20.95
CA GLY A 185 4.48 20.16 20.02
C GLY A 185 5.86 19.47 19.88
N GLY A 186 5.89 18.13 20.02
CA GLY A 186 7.12 17.33 19.98
C GLY A 186 7.92 17.27 21.28
N ALA A 187 7.55 18.07 22.31
CA ALA A 187 8.19 18.02 23.61
C ALA A 187 7.46 17.06 24.56
N LEU A 188 8.21 16.28 25.35
CA LEU A 188 7.67 15.48 26.44
C LEU A 188 7.18 16.40 27.56
N VAL A 189 5.89 16.33 27.91
CA VAL A 189 5.29 17.21 28.92
C VAL A 189 4.80 16.48 30.17
N LEU A 190 4.58 15.15 30.09
CA LEU A 190 4.10 14.38 31.22
C LEU A 190 4.60 12.93 31.12
N ILE A 191 5.05 12.39 32.25
CA ILE A 191 5.35 10.98 32.47
C ILE A 191 4.41 10.47 33.55
N GLU A 192 3.69 9.39 33.26
CA GLU A 192 2.77 8.73 34.20
C GLU A 192 3.23 7.31 34.43
N THR A 193 3.28 6.87 35.69
CA THR A 193 3.71 5.53 36.11
C THR A 193 2.86 5.03 37.30
N GLU A 194 3.05 3.79 37.71
CA GLU A 194 2.37 3.13 38.83
C GLU A 194 0.84 3.09 38.61
N PRO A 195 0.37 2.35 37.57
CA PRO A 195 -1.05 2.20 37.34
C PRO A 195 -1.72 1.37 38.43
N ASP A 196 -2.97 1.73 38.80
CA ASP A 196 -3.82 0.87 39.61
C ASP A 196 -4.51 -0.20 38.73
N ALA A 197 -5.27 -1.09 39.37
CA ALA A 197 -6.00 -2.16 38.67
C ALA A 197 -7.03 -1.64 37.63
N ALA A 198 -7.45 -0.37 37.74
CA ALA A 198 -8.34 0.29 36.79
C ALA A 198 -7.58 1.03 35.66
N GLY A 199 -6.24 1.04 35.70
CA GLY A 199 -5.38 1.73 34.72
C GLY A 199 -5.19 3.22 35.00
N ASN A 200 -5.51 3.70 36.22
CA ASN A 200 -5.23 5.09 36.62
C ASN A 200 -3.80 5.16 37.15
N PHE A 201 -3.02 6.09 36.65
CA PHE A 201 -1.63 6.28 37.09
C PHE A 201 -1.55 7.12 38.39
N ALA A 202 -0.90 6.54 39.40
CA ALA A 202 -0.75 7.18 40.71
C ALA A 202 0.37 8.25 40.74
N LYS A 203 1.40 8.06 39.91
CA LYS A 203 2.58 8.94 39.89
C LYS A 203 2.64 9.72 38.58
N ARG A 204 2.84 11.03 38.68
CA ARG A 204 2.94 11.95 37.55
C ARG A 204 4.16 12.85 37.70
N VAL A 205 4.93 13.02 36.65
CA VAL A 205 6.13 13.86 36.59
C VAL A 205 6.06 14.72 35.35
N GLU A 206 6.19 16.03 35.52
CA GLU A 206 6.37 16.97 34.42
C GLU A 206 7.88 17.20 34.22
N PRO A 207 8.45 16.81 33.08
CA PRO A 207 9.86 17.10 32.77
C PRO A 207 10.07 18.61 32.67
N ARG A 208 11.23 19.09 33.15
CA ARG A 208 11.61 20.51 33.09
C ARG A 208 12.25 20.86 31.76
#